data_ac8208892013bd25d9599101c9f2cc81
#
_entry.id   ac8208892013bd25d9599101c9f2cc81
#
_cell.length_a   1.000
_cell.length_b   1.000
_cell.length_c   1.000
_cell.angle_alpha   90.00
_cell.angle_beta   90.00
_cell.angle_gamma   90.00
#
_symmetry.space_group_name_H-M   'P 1'
#
loop_
_entity.id
_entity.type
_entity.pdbx_description
1 polymer ?
#
loop_
_entity_poly.entity_id
_entity_poly.type
_entity_poly.pdbx_seq_one_letter_code
_entity_poly.pdbx_strand_id
1 'polypeptide(L)'
;AELGTNADNNVAGDASHNNGWEAMVRMRFNLFAGGSNKADLQSKSYQTSQALDIRNNALRQLNEELGLAWNALNNANAQLPVAQQYVDHSTRVRTSYQQQFSLGQRTLLDLLDSENELFTASRRLEEIKNIQLFTQYRIKATMGELLKSQGVVAPMASVVQNDVKPKVQLPGMN
;
A
#
# COMPACT_ATOMS: atom_id res chain seq x y z
N ALA A 1 24.21 -24.15 -23.66
CA ALA A 1 24.79 -24.55 -24.96
C ALA A 1 25.21 -23.26 -25.66
N GLU A 2 26.49 -23.10 -25.88
CA GLU A 2 27.02 -22.01 -26.72
C GLU A 2 27.36 -22.58 -28.09
N LEU A 3 26.85 -21.94 -29.13
CA LEU A 3 27.18 -22.21 -30.51
C LEU A 3 28.17 -21.12 -30.95
N GLY A 4 29.41 -21.47 -31.10
CA GLY A 4 30.43 -20.56 -31.61
C GLY A 4 30.85 -20.98 -33.03
N THR A 5 30.79 -20.07 -33.99
CA THR A 5 31.34 -20.25 -35.32
C THR A 5 32.62 -19.42 -35.43
N ASN A 6 33.77 -20.05 -35.60
CA ASN A 6 35.01 -19.37 -35.96
C ASN A 6 35.24 -19.50 -37.46
N ALA A 7 35.25 -18.36 -38.12
CA ALA A 7 35.73 -18.27 -39.50
C ALA A 7 37.18 -17.72 -39.46
N ASP A 8 38.17 -18.58 -39.64
CA ASP A 8 39.56 -18.16 -39.84
C ASP A 8 39.77 -17.78 -41.30
N ASN A 9 39.93 -16.48 -41.54
CA ASN A 9 40.45 -15.98 -42.82
C ASN A 9 41.98 -16.04 -42.77
N ASN A 10 42.55 -17.03 -43.35
CA ASN A 10 43.98 -17.18 -43.40
C ASN A 10 44.62 -16.28 -44.47
N VAL A 11 45.73 -15.64 -44.06
CA VAL A 11 46.48 -14.66 -44.80
C VAL A 11 47.51 -15.31 -45.71
N ALA A 12 47.51 -14.84 -46.93
CA ALA A 12 48.62 -14.86 -47.94
C ALA A 12 49.52 -16.09 -48.06
N GLY A 13 49.21 -16.94 -48.99
CA GLY A 13 50.21 -17.74 -49.65
C GLY A 13 49.92 -19.22 -49.94
N ASP A 14 48.80 -19.76 -49.48
CA ASP A 14 48.44 -21.13 -49.79
C ASP A 14 46.98 -21.30 -50.15
N ALA A 15 46.73 -21.81 -51.35
CA ALA A 15 45.38 -21.96 -51.90
C ALA A 15 44.69 -23.24 -51.40
N SER A 16 44.67 -23.48 -50.12
CA SER A 16 43.81 -24.48 -49.49
C SER A 16 42.69 -23.86 -48.78
N HIS A 17 41.53 -23.76 -49.39
CA HIS A 17 40.29 -23.42 -48.73
C HIS A 17 39.89 -24.55 -47.75
N ASN A 18 40.29 -24.43 -46.48
CA ASN A 18 39.75 -25.27 -45.43
C ASN A 18 38.42 -24.63 -44.93
N ASN A 19 37.32 -24.98 -45.55
CA ASN A 19 35.99 -24.75 -45.04
C ASN A 19 35.68 -25.79 -43.95
N GLY A 20 36.29 -25.63 -42.78
CA GLY A 20 35.93 -26.41 -41.60
C GLY A 20 34.93 -25.64 -40.77
N TRP A 21 33.73 -26.15 -40.60
CA TRP A 21 32.83 -25.67 -39.56
C TRP A 21 33.03 -26.56 -38.34
N GLU A 22 33.17 -25.94 -37.19
CA GLU A 22 33.27 -26.62 -35.90
C GLU A 22 32.05 -26.25 -35.05
N ALA A 23 31.27 -27.27 -34.68
CA ALA A 23 30.17 -27.09 -33.73
C ALA A 23 30.54 -27.76 -32.41
N MET A 24 30.71 -26.96 -31.36
CA MET A 24 31.07 -27.47 -30.05
C MET A 24 29.87 -27.33 -29.07
N VAL A 25 29.38 -28.43 -28.53
CA VAL A 25 28.42 -28.45 -27.42
C VAL A 25 29.18 -28.69 -26.13
N ARG A 26 29.27 -27.66 -25.30
CA ARG A 26 29.93 -27.77 -23.99
C ARG A 26 28.86 -27.97 -22.90
N MET A 27 28.79 -29.14 -22.32
CA MET A 27 27.93 -29.46 -21.17
C MET A 27 28.80 -29.54 -19.91
N ARG A 28 28.54 -28.66 -18.95
CA ARG A 28 29.16 -28.73 -17.63
C ARG A 28 28.17 -29.34 -16.66
N PHE A 29 28.49 -30.51 -16.16
CA PHE A 29 27.73 -31.20 -15.16
C PHE A 29 28.60 -31.37 -13.90
N ASN A 30 28.14 -30.80 -12.77
CA ASN A 30 28.84 -30.90 -11.51
C ASN A 30 28.39 -32.18 -10.81
N LEU A 31 29.17 -33.24 -10.89
CA LEU A 31 28.85 -34.56 -10.33
C LEU A 31 28.92 -34.59 -8.80
N PHE A 32 29.74 -33.74 -8.20
CA PHE A 32 29.90 -33.69 -6.77
C PHE A 32 30.29 -32.29 -6.30
N ALA A 33 29.39 -31.63 -5.57
CA ALA A 33 29.56 -30.28 -5.02
C ALA A 33 29.71 -30.29 -3.50
N GLY A 34 30.22 -31.36 -2.90
CA GLY A 34 30.50 -31.40 -1.47
C GLY A 34 29.31 -31.09 -0.54
N GLY A 35 28.07 -31.36 -0.98
CA GLY A 35 26.86 -31.03 -0.22
C GLY A 35 26.32 -29.60 -0.43
N SER A 36 27.02 -28.75 -1.19
CA SER A 36 26.61 -27.35 -1.48
C SER A 36 25.20 -27.29 -2.08
N ASN A 37 24.88 -28.12 -3.05
CA ASN A 37 23.54 -28.15 -3.67
C ASN A 37 22.42 -28.47 -2.67
N LYS A 38 22.69 -29.34 -1.69
CA LYS A 38 21.72 -29.66 -0.64
C LYS A 38 21.55 -28.49 0.32
N ALA A 39 22.64 -27.82 0.70
CA ALA A 39 22.63 -26.65 1.54
C ALA A 39 21.91 -25.48 0.86
N ASP A 40 22.11 -25.27 -0.47
CA ASP A 40 21.43 -24.27 -1.26
C ASP A 40 19.91 -24.53 -1.36
N LEU A 41 19.50 -25.78 -1.57
CA LEU A 41 18.08 -26.17 -1.55
C LEU A 41 17.45 -25.89 -0.19
N GLN A 42 18.13 -26.23 0.89
CA GLN A 42 17.65 -25.98 2.24
C GLN A 42 17.58 -24.49 2.54
N SER A 43 18.57 -23.70 2.15
CA SER A 43 18.57 -22.24 2.24
C SER A 43 17.38 -21.63 1.47
N LYS A 44 17.13 -22.07 0.25
CA LYS A 44 15.98 -21.62 -0.56
C LYS A 44 14.64 -21.99 0.06
N SER A 45 14.53 -23.17 0.64
CA SER A 45 13.33 -23.60 1.38
C SER A 45 13.07 -22.66 2.58
N TYR A 46 14.09 -22.35 3.38
CA TYR A 46 13.94 -21.41 4.49
C TYR A 46 13.59 -19.99 4.02
N GLN A 47 14.18 -19.51 2.91
CA GLN A 47 13.82 -18.21 2.32
C GLN A 47 12.35 -18.18 1.89
N THR A 48 11.84 -19.28 1.33
CA THR A 48 10.42 -19.41 0.97
C THR A 48 9.53 -19.36 2.21
N SER A 49 9.88 -20.10 3.27
CA SER A 49 9.15 -20.08 4.54
C SER A 49 9.17 -18.67 5.16
N GLN A 50 10.31 -18.01 5.16
CA GLN A 50 10.45 -16.62 5.63
C GLN A 50 9.53 -15.66 4.85
N ALA A 51 9.48 -15.79 3.52
CA ALA A 51 8.60 -14.96 2.69
C ALA A 51 7.11 -15.19 3.01
N LEU A 52 6.71 -16.44 3.28
CA LEU A 52 5.36 -16.76 3.72
C LEU A 52 5.03 -16.17 5.09
N ASP A 53 5.98 -16.22 6.03
CA ASP A 53 5.79 -15.63 7.36
C ASP A 53 5.69 -14.10 7.30
N ILE A 54 6.51 -13.44 6.49
CA ILE A 54 6.42 -11.99 6.24
C ILE A 54 5.05 -11.65 5.67
N ARG A 55 4.57 -12.39 4.66
CA ARG A 55 3.24 -12.19 4.07
C ARG A 55 2.14 -12.35 5.11
N ASN A 56 2.20 -13.42 5.90
CA ASN A 56 1.18 -13.71 6.92
C ASN A 56 1.18 -12.64 8.02
N ASN A 57 2.35 -12.13 8.38
CA ASN A 57 2.47 -11.02 9.33
C ASN A 57 1.86 -9.73 8.77
N ALA A 58 2.17 -9.40 7.51
CA ALA A 58 1.58 -8.24 6.83
C ALA A 58 0.05 -8.32 6.77
N LEU A 59 -0.52 -9.50 6.47
CA LEU A 59 -1.97 -9.71 6.48
C LEU A 59 -2.59 -9.50 7.86
N ARG A 60 -1.93 -9.97 8.93
CA ARG A 60 -2.42 -9.71 10.29
C ARG A 60 -2.41 -8.23 10.63
N GLN A 61 -1.33 -7.51 10.30
CA GLN A 61 -1.23 -6.08 10.51
C GLN A 61 -2.30 -5.29 9.74
N LEU A 62 -2.54 -5.65 8.47
CA LEU A 62 -3.60 -5.04 7.66
C LEU A 62 -5.00 -5.28 8.27
N ASN A 63 -5.28 -6.48 8.74
CA ASN A 63 -6.56 -6.79 9.38
C ASN A 63 -6.74 -6.02 10.70
N GLU A 64 -5.69 -5.88 11.49
CA GLU A 64 -5.69 -5.08 12.71
C GLU A 64 -5.93 -3.59 12.39
N GLU A 65 -5.19 -3.02 11.45
CA GLU A 65 -5.37 -1.63 11.01
C GLU A 65 -6.77 -1.36 10.48
N LEU A 66 -7.31 -2.28 9.67
CA LEU A 66 -8.67 -2.17 9.14
C LEU A 66 -9.71 -2.21 10.28
N GLY A 67 -9.54 -3.12 11.25
CA GLY A 67 -10.40 -3.22 12.42
C GLY A 67 -10.39 -1.95 13.27
N LEU A 68 -9.20 -1.38 13.53
CA LEU A 68 -9.06 -0.12 14.26
C LEU A 68 -9.71 1.04 13.50
N ALA A 69 -9.48 1.14 12.19
CA ALA A 69 -10.08 2.16 11.36
C ALA A 69 -11.62 2.04 11.32
N TRP A 70 -12.13 0.82 11.19
CA TRP A 70 -13.58 0.57 11.20
C TRP A 70 -14.23 0.97 12.52
N ASN A 71 -13.62 0.63 13.65
CA ASN A 71 -14.10 1.02 14.98
C ASN A 71 -14.07 2.54 15.16
N ALA A 72 -13.00 3.21 14.70
CA ALA A 72 -12.90 4.65 14.74
C ALA A 72 -13.99 5.34 13.89
N LEU A 73 -14.31 4.80 12.72
CA LEU A 73 -15.39 5.30 11.86
C LEU A 73 -16.75 5.14 12.53
N ASN A 74 -17.03 3.97 13.11
CA ASN A 74 -18.29 3.73 13.82
C ASN A 74 -18.46 4.67 15.03
N ASN A 75 -17.38 4.88 15.78
CA ASN A 75 -17.38 5.83 16.91
C ASN A 75 -17.62 7.26 16.43
N ALA A 76 -16.96 7.70 15.35
CA ALA A 76 -17.19 9.03 14.79
C ALA A 76 -18.63 9.20 14.31
N ASN A 77 -19.19 8.19 13.63
CA ASN A 77 -20.59 8.19 13.18
C ASN A 77 -21.59 8.28 14.34
N ALA A 78 -21.31 7.60 15.46
CA ALA A 78 -22.15 7.65 16.64
C ALA A 78 -22.06 8.99 17.37
N GLN A 79 -20.88 9.63 17.39
CA GLN A 79 -20.66 10.92 18.07
C GLN A 79 -21.18 12.10 17.24
N LEU A 80 -21.22 12.01 15.93
CA LEU A 80 -21.58 13.10 15.03
C LEU A 80 -22.97 13.71 15.35
N PRO A 81 -24.07 12.93 15.48
CA PRO A 81 -25.38 13.49 15.80
C PRO A 81 -25.42 14.14 17.20
N VAL A 82 -24.69 13.61 18.18
CA VAL A 82 -24.59 14.17 19.54
C VAL A 82 -23.86 15.52 19.50
N ALA A 83 -22.75 15.60 18.78
CA ALA A 83 -22.01 16.85 18.60
C ALA A 83 -22.84 17.90 17.86
N GLN A 84 -23.63 17.52 16.86
CA GLN A 84 -24.54 18.42 16.16
C GLN A 84 -25.61 18.96 17.11
N GLN A 85 -26.25 18.11 17.91
CA GLN A 85 -27.22 18.53 18.90
C GLN A 85 -26.60 19.49 19.93
N TYR A 86 -25.34 19.26 20.31
CA TYR A 86 -24.63 20.14 21.24
C TYR A 86 -24.44 21.55 20.64
N VAL A 87 -24.04 21.65 19.36
CA VAL A 87 -23.98 22.96 18.67
C VAL A 87 -25.33 23.61 18.58
N ASP A 88 -26.39 22.86 18.27
CA ASP A 88 -27.75 23.39 18.17
C ASP A 88 -28.25 23.92 19.52
N HIS A 89 -27.92 23.22 20.63
CA HIS A 89 -28.25 23.68 21.98
C HIS A 89 -27.45 24.92 22.37
N SER A 90 -26.15 24.93 22.18
CA SER A 90 -25.29 26.08 22.50
C SER A 90 -25.68 27.31 21.68
N THR A 91 -26.09 27.14 20.43
CA THR A 91 -26.60 28.21 19.56
C THR A 91 -27.89 28.84 20.17
N ARG A 92 -28.82 28.01 20.64
CA ARG A 92 -30.05 28.48 21.25
C ARG A 92 -29.79 29.20 22.56
N VAL A 93 -28.92 28.67 23.42
CA VAL A 93 -28.51 29.32 24.69
C VAL A 93 -27.87 30.66 24.41
N ARG A 94 -26.91 30.72 23.50
CA ARG A 94 -26.24 31.96 23.09
C ARG A 94 -27.24 33.00 22.58
N THR A 95 -28.19 32.60 21.73
CA THR A 95 -29.22 33.51 21.20
C THR A 95 -30.12 34.04 22.32
N SER A 96 -30.52 33.18 23.25
CA SER A 96 -31.33 33.59 24.43
C SER A 96 -30.57 34.55 25.34
N TYR A 97 -29.29 34.30 25.58
CA TYR A 97 -28.43 35.17 26.39
C TYR A 97 -28.19 36.51 25.72
N GLN A 98 -28.05 36.58 24.42
CA GLN A 98 -27.94 37.82 23.66
C GLN A 98 -29.21 38.65 23.79
N GLN A 99 -30.41 38.04 23.69
CA GLN A 99 -31.69 38.74 23.90
C GLN A 99 -31.83 39.26 25.33
N GLN A 100 -31.51 38.45 26.33
CA GLN A 100 -31.57 38.86 27.74
C GLN A 100 -30.56 39.97 28.08
N PHE A 101 -29.36 39.91 27.47
CA PHE A 101 -28.36 40.96 27.60
C PHE A 101 -28.86 42.30 27.02
N SER A 102 -29.49 42.29 25.84
CA SER A 102 -30.09 43.50 25.25
C SER A 102 -31.19 44.10 26.09
N LEU A 103 -31.85 43.29 26.92
CA LEU A 103 -32.88 43.77 27.90
C LEU A 103 -32.30 44.13 29.28
N GLY A 104 -30.97 44.06 29.44
CA GLY A 104 -30.31 44.34 30.72
C GLY A 104 -30.49 43.25 31.79
N GLN A 105 -30.97 42.05 31.39
CA GLN A 105 -31.26 40.92 32.29
C GLN A 105 -30.08 39.94 32.45
N ARG A 106 -29.02 40.13 31.69
CA ARG A 106 -27.81 39.30 31.70
C ARG A 106 -26.56 40.15 31.67
N THR A 107 -25.48 39.63 32.21
CA THR A 107 -24.18 40.29 32.15
C THR A 107 -23.47 40.00 30.84
N LEU A 108 -22.53 40.89 30.47
CA LEU A 108 -21.64 40.65 29.33
C LEU A 108 -20.82 39.36 29.48
N LEU A 109 -20.43 39.06 30.73
CA LEU A 109 -19.67 37.84 31.04
C LEU A 109 -20.46 36.58 30.68
N ASP A 110 -21.74 36.50 31.04
CA ASP A 110 -22.62 35.38 30.70
C ASP A 110 -22.73 35.22 29.17
N LEU A 111 -22.79 36.30 28.41
CA LEU A 111 -22.86 36.28 26.97
C LEU A 111 -21.52 35.75 26.36
N LEU A 112 -20.39 36.23 26.88
CA LEU A 112 -19.06 35.77 26.43
C LEU A 112 -18.84 34.29 26.75
N ASP A 113 -19.29 33.81 27.89
CA ASP A 113 -19.24 32.40 28.28
C ASP A 113 -20.07 31.54 27.30
N SER A 114 -21.27 32.02 26.92
CA SER A 114 -22.11 31.31 25.94
C SER A 114 -21.52 31.30 24.52
N GLU A 115 -20.81 32.35 24.13
CA GLU A 115 -20.05 32.36 22.83
C GLU A 115 -18.88 31.39 22.85
N ASN A 116 -18.14 31.33 23.98
CA ASN A 116 -17.03 30.38 24.12
C ASN A 116 -17.52 28.93 24.11
N GLU A 117 -18.67 28.67 24.74
CA GLU A 117 -19.32 27.36 24.72
C GLU A 117 -19.73 26.95 23.29
N LEU A 118 -20.38 27.86 22.54
CA LEU A 118 -20.73 27.62 21.12
C LEU A 118 -19.50 27.40 20.27
N PHE A 119 -18.44 28.18 20.48
CA PHE A 119 -17.18 27.99 19.77
C PHE A 119 -16.57 26.59 20.04
N THR A 120 -16.57 26.18 21.32
CA THR A 120 -16.06 24.86 21.73
C THR A 120 -16.90 23.72 21.13
N ALA A 121 -18.21 23.83 21.16
CA ALA A 121 -19.13 22.89 20.56
C ALA A 121 -18.89 22.76 19.03
N SER A 122 -18.78 23.90 18.34
CA SER A 122 -18.54 23.95 16.90
C SER A 122 -17.20 23.34 16.53
N ARG A 123 -16.14 23.64 17.27
CA ARG A 123 -14.82 23.04 17.09
C ARG A 123 -14.87 21.52 17.26
N ARG A 124 -15.59 21.03 18.27
CA ARG A 124 -15.74 19.60 18.51
C ARG A 124 -16.47 18.89 17.36
N LEU A 125 -17.52 19.51 16.81
CA LEU A 125 -18.23 18.99 15.66
C LEU A 125 -17.33 18.86 14.45
N GLU A 126 -16.53 19.90 14.13
CA GLU A 126 -15.61 19.87 13.00
C GLU A 126 -14.48 18.86 13.22
N GLU A 127 -13.99 18.69 14.43
CA GLU A 127 -13.02 17.63 14.78
C GLU A 127 -13.58 16.23 14.45
N ILE A 128 -14.82 15.94 14.87
CA ILE A 128 -15.46 14.63 14.61
C ILE A 128 -15.68 14.42 13.11
N LYS A 129 -16.11 15.44 12.36
CA LYS A 129 -16.24 15.36 10.89
C LYS A 129 -14.91 15.06 10.21
N ASN A 130 -13.84 15.72 10.66
CA ASN A 130 -12.50 15.46 10.12
C ASN A 130 -12.00 14.05 10.46
N ILE A 131 -12.26 13.56 11.68
CA ILE A 131 -11.95 12.17 12.06
C ILE A 131 -12.71 11.20 11.17
N GLN A 132 -14.01 11.42 10.93
CA GLN A 132 -14.85 10.60 10.06
C GLN A 132 -14.26 10.54 8.66
N LEU A 133 -13.95 11.69 8.06
CA LEU A 133 -13.40 11.79 6.72
C LEU A 133 -12.02 11.13 6.62
N PHE A 134 -11.12 11.44 7.55
CA PHE A 134 -9.79 10.84 7.61
C PHE A 134 -9.85 9.31 7.71
N THR A 135 -10.76 8.80 8.54
CA THR A 135 -10.90 7.35 8.75
C THR A 135 -11.44 6.66 7.51
N GLN A 136 -12.35 7.29 6.75
CA GLN A 136 -12.81 6.77 5.46
C GLN A 136 -11.64 6.64 4.45
N TYR A 137 -10.79 7.65 4.37
CA TYR A 137 -9.59 7.60 3.52
C TYR A 137 -8.59 6.55 4.01
N ARG A 138 -8.43 6.41 5.31
CA ARG A 138 -7.56 5.38 5.90
C ARG A 138 -8.03 3.96 5.55
N ILE A 139 -9.34 3.68 5.61
CA ILE A 139 -9.91 2.40 5.18
C ILE A 139 -9.60 2.14 3.71
N LYS A 140 -9.84 3.12 2.82
CA LYS A 140 -9.52 2.99 1.39
C LYS A 140 -8.03 2.78 1.14
N ALA A 141 -7.16 3.44 1.93
CA ALA A 141 -5.72 3.26 1.83
C ALA A 141 -5.28 1.85 2.23
N THR A 142 -5.82 1.34 3.35
CA THR A 142 -5.55 -0.03 3.83
C THR A 142 -6.03 -1.10 2.84
N MET A 143 -7.13 -0.84 2.13
CA MET A 143 -7.65 -1.69 1.04
C MET A 143 -6.85 -1.54 -0.26
N GLY A 144 -5.94 -0.58 -0.37
CA GLY A 144 -5.19 -0.29 -1.60
C GLY A 144 -6.02 0.43 -2.69
N GLU A 145 -7.21 0.91 -2.35
CA GLU A 145 -8.14 1.53 -3.31
C GLU A 145 -8.12 3.06 -3.29
N LEU A 146 -7.33 3.68 -2.40
CA LEU A 146 -7.31 5.12 -2.22
C LEU A 146 -7.02 5.86 -3.53
N LEU A 147 -5.93 5.53 -4.20
CA LEU A 147 -5.51 6.21 -5.44
C LEU A 147 -6.53 6.02 -6.56
N LYS A 148 -7.04 4.80 -6.72
CA LYS A 148 -8.08 4.47 -7.70
C LYS A 148 -9.36 5.26 -7.42
N SER A 149 -9.77 5.40 -6.16
CA SER A 149 -10.96 6.16 -5.78
C SER A 149 -10.83 7.67 -6.01
N GLN A 150 -9.58 8.18 -6.13
CA GLN A 150 -9.26 9.57 -6.46
C GLN A 150 -8.99 9.78 -7.95
N GLY A 151 -9.20 8.76 -8.80
CA GLY A 151 -8.95 8.85 -10.24
C GLY A 151 -7.46 8.88 -10.64
N VAL A 152 -6.56 8.57 -9.71
CA VAL A 152 -5.13 8.50 -9.99
C VAL A 152 -4.82 7.17 -10.67
N VAL A 153 -4.33 7.24 -11.90
CA VAL A 153 -3.92 6.06 -12.67
C VAL A 153 -2.44 5.79 -12.41
N ALA A 154 -2.12 4.54 -12.07
CA ALA A 154 -0.74 4.12 -11.89
C ALA A 154 0.04 4.25 -13.22
N PRO A 155 1.30 4.74 -13.22
CA PRO A 155 2.13 4.76 -14.41
C PRO A 155 2.28 3.34 -14.99
N MET A 156 2.28 3.20 -16.30
CA MET A 156 2.41 1.88 -16.97
C MET A 156 3.65 1.10 -16.51
N ALA A 157 4.73 1.79 -16.15
CA ALA A 157 5.95 1.18 -15.64
C ALA A 157 5.79 0.53 -14.25
N SER A 158 4.76 0.89 -13.47
CA SER A 158 4.48 0.32 -12.15
C SER A 158 3.46 -0.83 -12.19
N VAL A 159 2.84 -1.06 -13.35
CA VAL A 159 1.91 -2.18 -13.51
C VAL A 159 2.73 -3.43 -13.82
N VAL A 160 2.73 -4.39 -12.89
CA VAL A 160 3.35 -5.70 -13.13
C VAL A 160 2.61 -6.37 -14.28
N GLN A 161 3.28 -6.49 -15.43
CA GLN A 161 2.76 -7.29 -16.54
C GLN A 161 2.81 -8.76 -16.11
N ASN A 162 1.65 -9.34 -15.83
CA ASN A 162 1.50 -10.75 -15.43
C ASN A 162 1.90 -11.76 -16.54
N ASP A 163 2.41 -11.28 -17.67
CA ASP A 163 2.73 -12.09 -18.86
C ASP A 163 4.23 -12.27 -19.09
N VAL A 164 5.03 -12.34 -18.03
CA VAL A 164 6.41 -12.82 -18.18
C VAL A 164 6.34 -14.34 -18.32
N LYS A 165 6.09 -14.82 -19.54
CA LYS A 165 6.31 -16.24 -19.87
C LYS A 165 7.77 -16.58 -19.57
N PRO A 166 8.05 -17.66 -18.85
CA PRO A 166 9.43 -18.05 -18.58
C PRO A 166 10.16 -18.26 -19.92
N LYS A 167 11.34 -17.65 -20.07
CA LYS A 167 12.16 -17.73 -21.30
C LYS A 167 12.59 -19.16 -21.64
N VAL A 168 12.42 -20.11 -20.74
CA VAL A 168 12.74 -21.51 -20.90
C VAL A 168 11.57 -22.32 -20.38
N GLN A 169 10.86 -22.97 -21.29
CA GLN A 169 9.89 -24.02 -20.97
C GLN A 169 10.67 -25.33 -20.82
N LEU A 170 10.75 -25.85 -19.60
CA LEU A 170 11.31 -27.17 -19.36
C LEU A 170 10.32 -28.22 -19.89
N PRO A 171 10.80 -29.20 -20.68
CA PRO A 171 9.95 -30.28 -21.19
C PRO A 171 9.34 -31.05 -20.03
N GLY A 172 8.01 -31.12 -19.95
CA GLY A 172 7.28 -31.87 -18.94
C GLY A 172 6.63 -31.06 -17.81
N MET A 173 6.68 -29.74 -17.84
CA MET A 173 5.86 -28.86 -16.98
C MET A 173 4.69 -28.28 -17.79
N ASN A 174 3.56 -28.96 -17.76
CA ASN A 174 2.26 -28.45 -18.17
C ASN A 174 1.46 -27.99 -16.94
#